data_f16a035580f5161921f1ffb3d1da55e9
#
_entry.id   f16a035580f5161921f1ffb3d1da55e9
#
_cell.length_a   1.000
_cell.length_b   1.000
_cell.length_c   1.000
_cell.angle_alpha   90.00
_cell.angle_beta   90.00
_cell.angle_gamma   90.00
#
_symmetry.space_group_name_H-M   'P 1'
#
loop_
_entity.id
_entity.type
_entity.pdbx_description
1 polymer ?
#
loop_
_entity_poly.entity_id
_entity_poly.type
_entity_poly.pdbx_seq_one_letter_code
_entity_poly.pdbx_strand_id
1 'polypeptide(L)'
;MYKRQYIDTGVEKVILGSAAIKDKNFLKEACEKFPNKIALGLDAKDGYLSVSGWKENSNQLTLDYLKEVNNYGVGRLIYTDINRDGMKQSPNFNETSKVAEISNCPVILSGGVSSIDDIKKAKNLKNVEGIIVGKAIYDGDIKLEELAKEDA
;
A
#
# COMPACT_ATOMS: atom_id res chain seq x y z
N MET A 1 -7.77 15.47 -13.10
CA MET A 1 -7.83 16.91 -12.83
C MET A 1 -7.59 17.25 -11.37
N TYR A 2 -8.27 16.66 -10.41
CA TYR A 2 -8.15 16.97 -8.97
C TYR A 2 -6.77 16.72 -8.31
N LYS A 3 -5.99 15.75 -8.79
CA LYS A 3 -4.73 15.36 -8.13
C LYS A 3 -3.57 16.31 -8.35
N ARG A 4 -3.55 17.05 -9.45
CA ARG A 4 -2.60 18.13 -9.69
C ARG A 4 -2.75 19.23 -8.63
N GLN A 5 -3.98 19.56 -8.25
CA GLN A 5 -4.27 20.57 -7.25
C GLN A 5 -3.64 20.27 -5.89
N TYR A 6 -3.66 18.98 -5.46
CA TYR A 6 -3.03 18.59 -4.20
C TYR A 6 -1.51 18.74 -4.23
N ILE A 7 -0.86 18.40 -5.34
CA ILE A 7 0.59 18.56 -5.50
C ILE A 7 0.95 20.06 -5.51
N ASP A 8 0.15 20.88 -6.19
CA ASP A 8 0.35 22.33 -6.26
C ASP A 8 0.15 23.02 -4.89
N THR A 9 -0.61 22.39 -3.96
CA THR A 9 -0.78 22.87 -2.57
C THR A 9 0.31 22.36 -1.61
N GLY A 10 1.34 21.68 -2.10
CA GLY A 10 2.48 21.24 -1.29
C GLY A 10 2.37 19.83 -0.72
N VAL A 11 1.38 19.02 -1.14
CA VAL A 11 1.31 17.61 -0.77
C VAL A 11 2.51 16.88 -1.37
N GLU A 12 3.25 16.16 -0.54
CA GLU A 12 4.47 15.47 -0.96
C GLU A 12 4.18 14.31 -1.91
N LYS A 13 3.18 13.49 -1.60
CA LYS A 13 2.79 12.32 -2.41
C LYS A 13 1.28 12.22 -2.54
N VAL A 14 0.84 11.68 -3.66
CA VAL A 14 -0.57 11.40 -3.95
C VAL A 14 -0.75 9.92 -4.19
N ILE A 15 -1.71 9.30 -3.48
CA ILE A 15 -2.04 7.89 -3.64
C ILE A 15 -3.05 7.73 -4.78
N LEU A 16 -2.73 6.87 -5.74
CA LEU A 16 -3.61 6.41 -6.80
C LEU A 16 -4.03 4.95 -6.51
N GLY A 17 -5.32 4.70 -6.41
CA GLY A 17 -5.89 3.36 -6.23
C GLY A 17 -6.66 2.92 -7.48
N SER A 18 -7.97 2.72 -7.36
CA SER A 18 -8.87 2.19 -8.41
C SER A 18 -8.72 2.84 -9.78
N ALA A 19 -8.44 4.14 -9.83
CA ALA A 19 -8.24 4.86 -11.11
C ALA A 19 -7.01 4.34 -11.86
N ALA A 20 -5.92 4.05 -11.14
CA ALA A 20 -4.69 3.49 -11.73
C ALA A 20 -4.89 2.03 -12.16
N ILE A 21 -5.67 1.26 -11.41
CA ILE A 21 -5.98 -0.14 -11.73
C ILE A 21 -6.85 -0.22 -13.00
N LYS A 22 -7.84 0.65 -13.12
CA LYS A 22 -8.76 0.72 -14.27
C LYS A 22 -8.10 1.28 -15.53
N ASP A 23 -7.11 2.17 -15.38
CA ASP A 23 -6.43 2.85 -16.48
C ASP A 23 -4.92 2.94 -16.21
N LYS A 24 -4.17 2.00 -16.78
CA LYS A 24 -2.70 1.93 -16.66
C LYS A 24 -2.00 3.08 -17.38
N ASN A 25 -2.58 3.59 -18.48
CA ASN A 25 -2.03 4.73 -19.19
C ASN A 25 -2.10 5.99 -18.33
N PHE A 26 -3.22 6.19 -17.64
CA PHE A 26 -3.34 7.26 -16.67
C PHE A 26 -2.28 7.17 -15.55
N LEU A 27 -2.00 5.96 -15.04
CA LEU A 27 -0.93 5.77 -14.05
C LEU A 27 0.43 6.17 -14.62
N LYS A 28 0.75 5.70 -15.83
CA LYS A 28 2.00 6.01 -16.51
C LYS A 28 2.19 7.51 -16.70
N GLU A 29 1.20 8.19 -17.28
CA GLU A 29 1.22 9.64 -17.48
C GLU A 29 1.36 10.42 -16.15
N ALA A 30 0.71 9.95 -15.08
CA ALA A 30 0.83 10.56 -13.77
C ALA A 30 2.25 10.44 -13.20
N CYS A 31 2.89 9.28 -13.35
CA CYS A 31 4.27 9.06 -12.90
C CYS A 31 5.27 9.89 -13.71
N GLU A 32 5.10 9.97 -15.03
CA GLU A 32 5.95 10.79 -15.92
C GLU A 32 5.84 12.28 -15.58
N LYS A 33 4.61 12.74 -15.31
CA LYS A 33 4.33 14.16 -15.01
C LYS A 33 4.76 14.58 -13.61
N PHE A 34 4.70 13.66 -12.65
CA PHE A 34 5.00 13.92 -11.24
C PHE A 34 5.99 12.87 -10.70
N PRO A 35 7.26 12.91 -11.14
CA PRO A 35 8.27 11.94 -10.72
C PRO A 35 8.38 11.83 -9.21
N ASN A 36 8.42 10.61 -8.69
CA ASN A 36 8.53 10.28 -7.26
C ASN A 36 7.37 10.79 -6.36
N LYS A 37 6.33 11.43 -6.92
CA LYS A 37 5.18 11.95 -6.16
C LYS A 37 3.96 11.03 -6.19
N ILE A 38 4.01 9.97 -6.97
CA ILE A 38 2.90 9.02 -7.07
C ILE A 38 3.17 7.79 -6.19
N ALA A 39 2.25 7.52 -5.28
CA ALA A 39 2.14 6.26 -4.57
C ALA A 39 0.98 5.45 -5.16
N LEU A 40 1.17 4.16 -5.35
CA LEU A 40 0.15 3.26 -5.87
C LEU A 40 -0.47 2.46 -4.72
N GLY A 41 -1.77 2.60 -4.50
CA GLY A 41 -2.53 1.80 -3.55
C GLY A 41 -3.13 0.57 -4.25
N LEU A 42 -2.76 -0.61 -3.78
CA LEU A 42 -3.27 -1.90 -4.22
C LEU A 42 -4.02 -2.57 -3.07
N ASP A 43 -5.34 -2.53 -3.16
CA ASP A 43 -6.22 -3.26 -2.25
C ASP A 43 -6.51 -4.63 -2.85
N ALA A 44 -6.20 -5.70 -2.12
CA ALA A 44 -6.33 -7.05 -2.63
C ALA A 44 -7.16 -7.95 -1.71
N LYS A 45 -7.88 -8.86 -2.33
CA LYS A 45 -8.60 -9.95 -1.68
C LYS A 45 -8.20 -11.26 -2.32
N ASP A 46 -7.65 -12.20 -1.51
CA ASP A 46 -7.24 -13.52 -2.00
C ASP A 46 -6.28 -13.43 -3.21
N GLY A 47 -5.40 -12.42 -3.23
CA GLY A 47 -4.44 -12.16 -4.30
C GLY A 47 -4.99 -11.40 -5.52
N TYR A 48 -6.29 -11.10 -5.57
CA TYR A 48 -6.92 -10.34 -6.66
C TYR A 48 -7.14 -8.88 -6.25
N LEU A 49 -6.92 -7.97 -7.19
CA LEU A 49 -7.14 -6.55 -6.96
C LEU A 49 -8.63 -6.22 -6.80
N SER A 50 -8.93 -5.41 -5.82
CA SER A 50 -10.24 -4.83 -5.57
C SER A 50 -10.26 -3.36 -5.95
N VAL A 51 -11.39 -2.91 -6.49
CA VAL A 51 -11.58 -1.53 -6.94
C VAL A 51 -12.89 -0.96 -6.41
N SER A 52 -13.12 0.35 -6.63
CA SER A 52 -14.38 1.01 -6.27
C SER A 52 -14.73 0.93 -4.78
N GLY A 53 -13.72 1.05 -3.89
CA GLY A 53 -13.91 0.93 -2.44
C GLY A 53 -14.30 -0.49 -2.04
N TRP A 54 -13.62 -1.48 -2.63
CA TRP A 54 -13.77 -2.92 -2.36
C TRP A 54 -15.10 -3.53 -2.83
N LYS A 55 -15.87 -2.80 -3.61
CA LYS A 55 -17.18 -3.24 -4.10
C LYS A 55 -17.10 -4.16 -5.31
N GLU A 56 -15.99 -4.07 -6.04
CA GLU A 56 -15.78 -4.81 -7.29
C GLU A 56 -14.44 -5.55 -7.23
N ASN A 57 -14.46 -6.83 -7.62
CA ASN A 57 -13.24 -7.58 -7.89
C ASN A 57 -12.85 -7.31 -9.37
N SER A 58 -11.61 -6.89 -9.60
CA SER A 58 -11.14 -6.62 -10.95
C SER A 58 -10.84 -7.87 -11.77
N ASN A 59 -10.92 -9.07 -11.17
CA ASN A 59 -10.46 -10.36 -11.74
C ASN A 59 -8.98 -10.33 -12.18
N GLN A 60 -8.19 -9.36 -11.74
CA GLN A 60 -6.78 -9.20 -12.05
C GLN A 60 -5.93 -9.60 -10.84
N LEU A 61 -4.98 -10.50 -11.03
CA LEU A 61 -4.03 -10.86 -10.00
C LEU A 61 -3.11 -9.67 -9.70
N THR A 62 -2.89 -9.41 -8.41
CA THR A 62 -2.03 -8.32 -7.92
C THR A 62 -0.61 -8.40 -8.50
N LEU A 63 -0.02 -9.60 -8.48
CA LEU A 63 1.35 -9.80 -8.96
C LEU A 63 1.48 -9.58 -10.47
N ASP A 64 0.47 -9.97 -11.26
CA ASP A 64 0.50 -9.77 -12.71
C ASP A 64 0.31 -8.30 -13.06
N TYR A 65 -0.61 -7.61 -12.39
CA TYR A 65 -0.74 -6.15 -12.54
C TYR A 65 0.57 -5.43 -12.20
N LEU A 66 1.20 -5.80 -11.08
CA LEU A 66 2.43 -5.17 -10.64
C LEU A 66 3.58 -5.36 -11.64
N LYS A 67 3.75 -6.57 -12.22
CA LYS A 67 4.74 -6.82 -13.28
C LYS A 67 4.58 -5.88 -14.47
N GLU A 68 3.33 -5.59 -14.86
CA GLU A 68 3.06 -4.71 -16.00
C GLU A 68 3.40 -3.24 -15.71
N VAL A 69 3.13 -2.75 -14.48
CA VAL A 69 3.31 -1.33 -14.13
C VAL A 69 4.62 -1.00 -13.44
N ASN A 70 5.44 -2.00 -13.15
CA ASN A 70 6.65 -1.87 -12.33
C ASN A 70 7.65 -0.82 -12.84
N ASN A 71 7.67 -0.59 -14.15
CA ASN A 71 8.58 0.35 -14.81
C ASN A 71 7.95 1.73 -15.09
N TYR A 72 6.77 2.03 -14.54
CA TYR A 72 6.09 3.31 -14.79
C TYR A 72 6.63 4.47 -13.92
N GLY A 73 7.51 4.18 -12.96
CA GLY A 73 8.08 5.20 -12.08
C GLY A 73 7.24 5.52 -10.85
N VAL A 74 6.48 4.55 -10.38
CA VAL A 74 5.78 4.63 -9.07
C VAL A 74 6.83 4.79 -7.97
N GLY A 75 6.68 5.81 -7.14
CA GLY A 75 7.63 6.10 -6.07
C GLY A 75 7.45 5.25 -4.81
N ARG A 76 6.26 4.69 -4.59
CA ARG A 76 5.92 3.89 -3.41
C ARG A 76 4.69 3.03 -3.66
N LEU A 77 4.64 1.85 -3.09
CA LEU A 77 3.50 0.95 -3.15
C LEU A 77 2.87 0.82 -1.76
N ILE A 78 1.55 0.92 -1.66
CA ILE A 78 0.80 0.57 -0.45
C ILE A 78 -0.01 -0.68 -0.78
N TYR A 79 0.29 -1.79 -0.11
CA TYR A 79 -0.42 -3.04 -0.30
C TYR A 79 -1.32 -3.33 0.89
N THR A 80 -2.63 -3.42 0.66
CA THR A 80 -3.65 -3.73 1.67
C THR A 80 -4.29 -5.08 1.41
N ASP A 81 -4.18 -6.03 2.35
CA ASP A 81 -5.05 -7.20 2.38
C ASP A 81 -6.38 -6.83 3.03
N ILE A 82 -7.44 -6.71 2.23
CA ILE A 82 -8.75 -6.26 2.71
C ILE A 82 -9.49 -7.31 3.55
N ASN A 83 -9.11 -8.59 3.47
CA ASN A 83 -9.62 -9.61 4.38
C ASN A 83 -9.10 -9.41 5.81
N ARG A 84 -7.97 -8.76 5.95
CA ARG A 84 -7.30 -8.48 7.23
C ARG A 84 -7.60 -7.08 7.75
N ASP A 85 -7.93 -6.14 6.85
CA ASP A 85 -8.13 -4.74 7.25
C ASP A 85 -9.25 -4.59 8.28
N GLY A 86 -8.94 -3.87 9.36
CA GLY A 86 -9.84 -3.68 10.50
C GLY A 86 -10.09 -4.92 11.38
N MET A 87 -9.55 -6.10 11.03
CA MET A 87 -9.80 -7.36 11.74
C MET A 87 -8.85 -7.62 12.92
N LYS A 88 -7.70 -6.95 12.98
CA LYS A 88 -6.65 -7.15 14.02
C LYS A 88 -6.25 -8.64 14.16
N GLN A 89 -5.98 -9.31 13.04
CA GLN A 89 -5.63 -10.72 12.97
C GLN A 89 -4.20 -10.95 12.46
N SER A 90 -3.34 -9.98 12.63
CA SER A 90 -2.02 -9.84 12.01
C SER A 90 -2.08 -9.62 10.48
N PRO A 91 -1.13 -8.88 9.91
CA PRO A 91 -1.03 -8.67 8.47
C PRO A 91 -0.78 -9.95 7.68
N ASN A 92 -1.06 -9.89 6.38
CA ASN A 92 -0.69 -10.96 5.46
C ASN A 92 0.78 -10.81 5.03
N PHE A 93 1.70 -11.20 5.91
CA PHE A 93 3.14 -11.09 5.66
C PHE A 93 3.58 -11.87 4.41
N ASN A 94 2.97 -13.04 4.16
CA ASN A 94 3.33 -13.88 3.02
C ASN A 94 3.00 -13.19 1.69
N GLU A 95 1.78 -12.68 1.52
CA GLU A 95 1.41 -11.97 0.28
C GLU A 95 2.16 -10.65 0.15
N THR A 96 2.34 -9.90 1.25
CA THR A 96 3.15 -8.68 1.25
C THR A 96 4.59 -8.97 0.80
N SER A 97 5.20 -10.05 1.27
CA SER A 97 6.57 -10.43 0.84
C SER A 97 6.64 -10.71 -0.65
N LYS A 98 5.68 -11.46 -1.22
CA LYS A 98 5.61 -11.72 -2.67
C LYS A 98 5.50 -10.42 -3.49
N VAL A 99 4.65 -9.51 -3.03
CA VAL A 99 4.50 -8.18 -3.65
C VAL A 99 5.80 -7.38 -3.56
N ALA A 100 6.44 -7.38 -2.39
CA ALA A 100 7.68 -6.66 -2.15
C ALA A 100 8.88 -7.21 -2.94
N GLU A 101 8.93 -8.53 -3.17
CA GLU A 101 9.97 -9.19 -3.96
C GLU A 101 9.98 -8.74 -5.42
N ILE A 102 8.80 -8.52 -6.02
CA ILE A 102 8.70 -8.11 -7.42
C ILE A 102 8.58 -6.61 -7.61
N SER A 103 8.31 -5.84 -6.56
CA SER A 103 8.16 -4.39 -6.62
C SER A 103 9.50 -3.68 -6.86
N ASN A 104 9.56 -2.79 -7.85
CA ASN A 104 10.72 -1.92 -8.09
C ASN A 104 10.76 -0.70 -7.15
N CYS A 105 9.72 -0.47 -6.36
CA CYS A 105 9.68 0.60 -5.37
C CYS A 105 9.40 0.04 -3.97
N PRO A 106 9.74 0.79 -2.91
CA PRO A 106 9.46 0.38 -1.53
C PRO A 106 7.97 0.14 -1.28
N VAL A 107 7.66 -0.84 -0.44
CA VAL A 107 6.30 -1.25 -0.10
C VAL A 107 5.94 -0.83 1.32
N ILE A 108 4.73 -0.33 1.50
CA ILE A 108 4.08 -0.13 2.79
C ILE A 108 3.07 -1.25 2.98
N LEU A 109 3.20 -1.99 4.07
CA LEU A 109 2.26 -3.02 4.46
C LEU A 109 1.03 -2.40 5.11
N SER A 110 -0.16 -2.83 4.71
CA SER A 110 -1.44 -2.36 5.25
C SER A 110 -2.44 -3.50 5.46
N GLY A 111 -3.29 -3.32 6.47
CA GLY A 111 -4.36 -4.25 6.84
C GLY A 111 -3.96 -5.29 7.88
N GLY A 112 -4.74 -5.36 8.97
CA GLY A 112 -4.69 -6.42 9.96
C GLY A 112 -3.72 -6.24 11.12
N VAL A 113 -2.92 -5.18 11.17
CA VAL A 113 -1.97 -4.95 12.28
C VAL A 113 -2.68 -4.99 13.62
N SER A 114 -2.16 -5.80 14.54
CA SER A 114 -2.77 -6.07 15.84
C SER A 114 -1.85 -5.84 17.03
N SER A 115 -0.53 -5.87 16.85
CA SER A 115 0.44 -5.82 17.94
C SER A 115 1.78 -5.20 17.51
N ILE A 116 2.59 -4.85 18.49
CA ILE A 116 4.00 -4.43 18.27
C ILE A 116 4.82 -5.54 17.63
N ASP A 117 4.53 -6.80 17.90
CA ASP A 117 5.22 -7.93 17.26
C ASP A 117 4.97 -7.99 15.75
N ASP A 118 3.79 -7.58 15.28
CA ASP A 118 3.52 -7.46 13.85
C ASP A 118 4.44 -6.40 13.21
N ILE A 119 4.68 -5.30 13.90
CA ILE A 119 5.57 -4.23 13.43
C ILE A 119 7.02 -4.72 13.35
N LYS A 120 7.48 -5.44 14.40
CA LYS A 120 8.82 -6.04 14.41
C LYS A 120 9.00 -7.07 13.29
N LYS A 121 7.98 -7.87 12.99
CA LYS A 121 7.99 -8.80 11.85
C LYS A 121 8.07 -8.06 10.52
N ALA A 122 7.30 -6.97 10.36
CA ALA A 122 7.31 -6.19 9.13
C ALA A 122 8.69 -5.57 8.84
N LYS A 123 9.39 -5.09 9.86
CA LYS A 123 10.78 -4.56 9.75
C LYS A 123 11.78 -5.56 9.15
N ASN A 124 11.53 -6.86 9.29
CA ASN A 124 12.40 -7.91 8.76
C ASN A 124 12.06 -8.30 7.31
N LEU A 125 11.00 -7.75 6.74
CA LEU A 125 10.65 -8.03 5.34
C LEU A 125 11.50 -7.21 4.39
N LYS A 126 12.06 -7.88 3.39
CA LYS A 126 12.83 -7.20 2.34
C LYS A 126 11.93 -6.24 1.54
N ASN A 127 12.44 -5.04 1.26
CA ASN A 127 11.75 -4.01 0.47
C ASN A 127 10.40 -3.53 1.06
N VAL A 128 10.16 -3.79 2.36
CA VAL A 128 9.06 -3.18 3.12
C VAL A 128 9.65 -2.07 3.97
N GLU A 129 9.27 -0.82 3.69
CA GLU A 129 9.83 0.37 4.35
C GLU A 129 8.92 0.93 5.44
N GLY A 130 7.67 0.48 5.51
CA GLY A 130 6.71 1.01 6.45
C GLY A 130 5.48 0.13 6.63
N ILE A 131 4.68 0.50 7.63
CA ILE A 131 3.45 -0.19 7.99
C ILE A 131 2.36 0.82 8.34
N ILE A 132 1.14 0.57 7.92
CA ILE A 132 -0.03 1.37 8.32
C ILE A 132 -0.70 0.68 9.49
N VAL A 133 -0.82 1.40 10.59
CA VAL A 133 -1.51 0.97 11.80
C VAL A 133 -2.74 1.86 12.01
N GLY A 134 -3.91 1.28 12.01
CA GLY A 134 -5.18 1.98 12.19
C GLY A 134 -5.89 1.54 13.48
N LYS A 135 -6.81 0.59 13.34
CA LYS A 135 -7.71 0.17 14.40
C LYS A 135 -7.01 -0.22 15.71
N ALA A 136 -5.87 -0.88 15.66
CA ALA A 136 -5.13 -1.27 16.86
C ALA A 136 -4.68 -0.08 17.72
N ILE A 137 -4.41 1.08 17.11
CA ILE A 137 -4.14 2.33 17.86
C ILE A 137 -5.44 2.88 18.45
N TYR A 138 -6.50 2.96 17.65
CA TYR A 138 -7.78 3.53 18.11
C TYR A 138 -8.42 2.71 19.22
N ASP A 139 -8.25 1.39 19.20
CA ASP A 139 -8.75 0.48 20.24
C ASP A 139 -7.81 0.40 21.46
N GLY A 140 -6.61 1.00 21.39
CA GLY A 140 -5.62 1.02 22.47
C GLY A 140 -4.79 -0.25 22.61
N ASP A 141 -4.81 -1.15 21.63
CA ASP A 141 -3.98 -2.38 21.64
C ASP A 141 -2.50 -2.05 21.41
N ILE A 142 -2.24 -0.95 20.70
CA ILE A 142 -0.89 -0.42 20.46
C ILE A 142 -0.87 1.05 20.90
N LYS A 143 0.08 1.39 21.78
CA LYS A 143 0.26 2.76 22.25
C LYS A 143 1.27 3.51 21.39
N LEU A 144 1.03 4.81 21.17
CA LEU A 144 1.92 5.65 20.36
C LEU A 144 3.35 5.71 20.93
N GLU A 145 3.50 5.67 22.27
CA GLU A 145 4.80 5.65 22.93
C GLU A 145 5.60 4.34 22.66
N GLU A 146 4.89 3.23 22.41
CA GLU A 146 5.49 1.96 22.03
C GLU A 146 5.94 2.00 20.56
N LEU A 147 5.13 2.59 19.69
CA LEU A 147 5.49 2.81 18.28
C LEU A 147 6.72 3.70 18.14
N ALA A 148 6.80 4.79 18.90
CA ALA A 148 7.92 5.70 18.85
C ALA A 148 9.26 5.03 19.21
N LYS A 149 9.25 4.01 20.06
CA LYS A 149 10.45 3.22 20.41
C LYS A 149 10.86 2.26 19.28
N GLU A 150 9.91 1.84 18.47
CA GLU A 150 10.20 0.96 17.33
C GLU A 150 10.69 1.74 16.10
N ASP A 151 10.45 3.04 16.03
CA ASP A 151 10.87 3.91 14.92
C ASP A 151 12.29 4.50 15.12
N ALA A 152 12.87 4.29 16.28
CA ALA A 152 14.22 4.68 16.63
C ALA A 152 15.19 3.53 16.34
#